data_87efc45862378d75674f4f17bf091b08
#
_entry.id   87efc45862378d75674f4f17bf091b08
#
_cell.length_a   1.000
_cell.length_b   1.000
_cell.length_c   1.000
_cell.angle_alpha   90.00
_cell.angle_beta   90.00
_cell.angle_gamma   90.00
#
_symmetry.space_group_name_H-M   'P 1'
#
loop_
_entity.id
_entity.type
_entity.pdbx_description
1 polymer ?
#
loop_
_entity_poly.entity_id
_entity_poly.type
_entity_poly.pdbx_seq_one_letter_code
_entity_poly.pdbx_strand_id
1 'polypeptide(L)'
;MRILIFFLIFFLSKQAYSDNVILFLGDGMGISTVTAARIFAGQQQGLQGEEYSLSFEDFEHLALIKTYNTDAQVPDSAGTISAILTGEKTRAGVSGIKSLVERGNCKQALENSLPTLLEAAEAAGFLTGIVSTARITHATPAGTYAHFPERNWENNSELPEQAIEEGCRDIARQLVEFDFGDGIEVILGGGRAQFLPIDSEDPEYPERNGTRTDGRNLIDEWAVQDTERKYVWNLEAFSNLNPKSHSQFLGLFEPSHLKFEVDRSKDSAGEPSLAEMTAFAINRLSFDPKKDFFLLVEAGRIDHGHHAGNAYRALTDTVAFSDAIKVAKSLVDINKTLMIVTADHSHTMTISGYPSRGNPILGLVDTM
;
A
#
# COMPACT_ATOMS: atom_id res chain seq x y z
N MET A 1 -61.00 -23.27 26.92
CA MET A 1 -59.63 -23.64 26.53
C MET A 1 -59.17 -22.66 25.45
N ARG A 2 -58.41 -21.59 25.87
CA ARG A 2 -57.92 -20.55 24.94
C ARG A 2 -56.50 -20.96 24.53
N ILE A 3 -56.30 -21.24 23.25
CA ILE A 3 -54.99 -21.54 22.65
C ILE A 3 -54.33 -20.20 22.39
N LEU A 4 -53.24 -19.90 23.10
CA LEU A 4 -52.36 -18.78 22.86
C LEU A 4 -51.34 -19.18 21.77
N ILE A 5 -51.51 -18.62 20.56
CA ILE A 5 -50.53 -18.80 19.48
C ILE A 5 -49.43 -17.77 19.70
N PHE A 6 -48.23 -18.22 20.10
CA PHE A 6 -47.03 -17.41 20.12
C PHE A 6 -46.47 -17.28 18.68
N PHE A 7 -46.60 -16.11 18.08
CA PHE A 7 -45.85 -15.77 16.90
C PHE A 7 -44.39 -15.49 17.29
N LEU A 8 -43.51 -16.44 16.98
CA LEU A 8 -42.07 -16.22 17.09
C LEU A 8 -41.65 -15.42 15.84
N ILE A 9 -41.46 -14.10 16.02
CA ILE A 9 -40.88 -13.26 14.97
C ILE A 9 -39.37 -13.53 14.97
N PHE A 10 -38.90 -14.35 14.04
CA PHE A 10 -37.48 -14.45 13.72
C PHE A 10 -37.03 -13.13 13.09
N PHE A 11 -36.39 -12.28 13.85
CA PHE A 11 -35.53 -11.24 13.29
C PHE A 11 -34.34 -11.94 12.63
N LEU A 12 -34.43 -12.19 11.33
CA LEU A 12 -33.28 -12.42 10.48
C LEU A 12 -32.51 -11.11 10.46
N SER A 13 -31.56 -10.97 11.36
CA SER A 13 -30.50 -9.96 11.20
C SER A 13 -29.83 -10.31 9.88
N LYS A 14 -30.09 -9.52 8.84
CA LYS A 14 -29.22 -9.51 7.66
C LYS A 14 -27.85 -9.10 8.21
N GLN A 15 -26.96 -10.07 8.34
CA GLN A 15 -25.56 -9.78 8.52
C GLN A 15 -25.17 -9.01 7.26
N ALA A 16 -24.89 -7.72 7.41
CA ALA A 16 -24.37 -6.92 6.33
C ALA A 16 -22.95 -7.42 6.08
N TYR A 17 -22.79 -8.25 5.07
CA TYR A 17 -21.47 -8.52 4.50
C TYR A 17 -21.11 -7.31 3.64
N SER A 18 -19.95 -6.72 3.87
CA SER A 18 -19.36 -5.76 2.94
C SER A 18 -18.93 -6.52 1.71
N ASP A 19 -19.39 -6.10 0.56
CA ASP A 19 -19.05 -6.72 -0.71
C ASP A 19 -17.61 -6.32 -1.11
N ASN A 20 -17.18 -5.09 -0.80
CA ASN A 20 -15.87 -4.54 -1.14
C ASN A 20 -15.01 -4.31 0.11
N VAL A 21 -13.69 -4.37 -0.06
CA VAL A 21 -12.72 -4.06 1.00
C VAL A 21 -11.66 -3.09 0.47
N ILE A 22 -11.44 -1.99 1.19
CA ILE A 22 -10.31 -1.09 0.97
C ILE A 22 -9.49 -1.04 2.25
N LEU A 23 -8.24 -1.48 2.15
CA LEU A 23 -7.24 -1.40 3.22
C LEU A 23 -6.32 -0.20 2.96
N PHE A 24 -6.46 0.83 3.76
CA PHE A 24 -5.55 1.97 3.80
C PHE A 24 -4.46 1.74 4.85
N LEU A 25 -3.20 1.84 4.45
CA LEU A 25 -2.05 1.62 5.31
C LEU A 25 -1.09 2.81 5.24
N GLY A 26 -0.93 3.51 6.38
CA GLY A 26 0.10 4.53 6.54
C GLY A 26 1.33 3.91 7.16
N ASP A 27 2.39 3.69 6.37
CA ASP A 27 3.64 3.11 6.83
C ASP A 27 4.30 4.03 7.87
N GLY A 28 4.64 3.49 9.02
CA GLY A 28 5.20 4.26 10.15
C GLY A 28 4.27 5.31 10.77
N MET A 29 2.99 5.33 10.40
CA MET A 29 2.00 6.32 10.83
C MET A 29 1.47 6.03 12.24
N GLY A 30 2.31 6.18 13.27
CA GLY A 30 1.89 6.01 14.65
C GLY A 30 0.98 7.14 15.16
N ILE A 31 0.47 7.00 16.40
CA ILE A 31 -0.47 7.94 17.03
C ILE A 31 0.10 9.37 17.09
N SER A 32 1.40 9.51 17.34
CA SER A 32 2.08 10.83 17.36
C SER A 32 2.06 11.48 15.97
N THR A 33 2.27 10.69 14.92
CA THR A 33 2.23 11.15 13.52
C THR A 33 0.82 11.63 13.16
N VAL A 34 -0.22 10.86 13.49
CA VAL A 34 -1.63 11.25 13.27
C VAL A 34 -1.94 12.56 13.99
N THR A 35 -1.56 12.67 15.27
CA THR A 35 -1.79 13.89 16.06
C THR A 35 -1.08 15.10 15.45
N ALA A 36 0.19 14.96 15.09
CA ALA A 36 0.96 16.05 14.49
C ALA A 36 0.42 16.44 13.10
N ALA A 37 0.02 15.47 12.27
CA ALA A 37 -0.55 15.71 10.95
C ALA A 37 -1.91 16.42 11.01
N ARG A 38 -2.75 16.07 11.99
CA ARG A 38 -4.01 16.79 12.26
C ARG A 38 -3.75 18.26 12.57
N ILE A 39 -2.84 18.54 13.52
CA ILE A 39 -2.48 19.90 13.88
C ILE A 39 -1.88 20.63 12.66
N PHE A 40 -0.98 19.98 11.94
CA PHE A 40 -0.36 20.53 10.74
C PHE A 40 -1.41 20.88 9.68
N ALA A 41 -2.34 19.98 9.36
CA ALA A 41 -3.40 20.22 8.37
C ALA A 41 -4.31 21.41 8.77
N GLY A 42 -4.67 21.52 10.05
CA GLY A 42 -5.43 22.65 10.56
C GLY A 42 -4.66 23.96 10.48
N GLN A 43 -3.37 23.95 10.82
CA GLN A 43 -2.52 25.14 10.73
C GLN A 43 -2.30 25.61 9.29
N GLN A 44 -2.23 24.71 8.32
CA GLN A 44 -2.20 25.06 6.89
C GLN A 44 -3.47 25.81 6.43
N GLN A 45 -4.58 25.65 7.16
CA GLN A 45 -5.83 26.35 6.89
C GLN A 45 -6.01 27.63 7.75
N GLY A 46 -4.97 28.05 8.48
CA GLY A 46 -5.01 29.23 9.35
C GLY A 46 -5.74 29.02 10.68
N LEU A 47 -5.99 27.75 11.07
CA LEU A 47 -6.57 27.38 12.37
C LEU A 47 -5.46 27.15 13.39
N GLN A 48 -5.83 26.96 14.67
CA GLN A 48 -4.87 26.53 15.69
C GLN A 48 -4.39 25.09 15.45
N GLY A 49 -5.27 24.21 14.99
CA GLY A 49 -4.96 22.87 14.47
C GLY A 49 -5.46 21.72 15.36
N GLU A 50 -5.55 21.93 16.67
CA GLU A 50 -5.88 20.87 17.62
C GLU A 50 -7.27 20.26 17.41
N GLU A 51 -8.26 21.03 16.97
CA GLU A 51 -9.63 20.59 16.67
C GLU A 51 -9.86 20.21 15.22
N TYR A 52 -8.84 20.27 14.37
CA TYR A 52 -8.98 19.77 13.01
C TYR A 52 -9.16 18.24 13.03
N SER A 53 -9.85 17.68 12.05
CA SER A 53 -10.00 16.23 11.89
C SER A 53 -9.45 15.79 10.55
N LEU A 54 -8.61 14.78 10.54
CA LEU A 54 -8.26 14.03 9.34
C LEU A 54 -9.44 13.13 8.92
N SER A 55 -9.57 12.82 7.64
CA SER A 55 -10.75 12.15 7.08
C SER A 55 -11.09 10.78 7.68
N PHE A 56 -10.13 10.13 8.32
CA PHE A 56 -10.29 8.83 8.98
C PHE A 56 -10.51 8.92 10.50
N GLU A 57 -10.35 10.10 11.11
CA GLU A 57 -10.59 10.26 12.56
C GLU A 57 -12.09 10.26 12.91
N ASP A 58 -12.95 10.42 11.90
CA ASP A 58 -14.42 10.33 12.03
C ASP A 58 -14.96 8.91 11.84
N PHE A 59 -14.13 7.88 11.73
CA PHE A 59 -14.57 6.51 11.60
C PHE A 59 -15.22 6.03 12.91
N GLU A 60 -16.34 5.33 12.79
CA GLU A 60 -17.16 4.92 13.92
C GLU A 60 -16.45 3.92 14.86
N HIS A 61 -15.58 3.09 14.32
CA HIS A 61 -14.89 2.02 15.06
C HIS A 61 -13.40 2.26 15.17
N LEU A 62 -12.85 2.05 16.35
CA LEU A 62 -11.43 2.17 16.66
C LEU A 62 -10.94 0.93 17.42
N ALA A 63 -9.77 0.43 17.05
CA ALA A 63 -9.08 -0.63 17.79
C ALA A 63 -7.57 -0.37 17.84
N LEU A 64 -6.90 -0.96 18.82
CA LEU A 64 -5.43 -0.99 18.89
C LEU A 64 -4.94 -2.36 18.47
N ILE A 65 -3.83 -2.39 17.73
CA ILE A 65 -3.19 -3.62 17.26
C ILE A 65 -1.77 -3.76 17.83
N LYS A 66 -1.31 -5.01 17.95
CA LYS A 66 0.06 -5.35 18.36
C LYS A 66 0.89 -5.62 17.12
N THR A 67 1.89 -4.79 16.86
CA THR A 67 2.62 -4.76 15.60
C THR A 67 3.95 -5.54 15.58
N TYR A 68 4.42 -6.09 16.72
CA TYR A 68 5.69 -6.80 16.84
C TYR A 68 5.85 -7.96 15.83
N ASN A 69 7.09 -8.21 15.38
CA ASN A 69 7.45 -9.41 14.63
C ASN A 69 7.82 -10.55 15.58
N THR A 70 7.89 -11.79 15.10
CA THR A 70 8.15 -12.96 15.97
C THR A 70 9.56 -12.95 16.58
N ASP A 71 10.49 -12.22 15.98
CA ASP A 71 11.88 -12.09 16.39
C ASP A 71 12.28 -10.66 16.80
N ALA A 72 11.36 -9.68 16.72
CA ALA A 72 11.67 -8.28 17.02
C ALA A 72 10.52 -7.57 17.74
N GLN A 73 10.84 -6.81 18.79
CA GLN A 73 9.88 -5.96 19.51
C GLN A 73 9.40 -4.79 18.65
N VAL A 74 10.32 -4.19 17.89
CA VAL A 74 10.03 -3.18 16.89
C VAL A 74 9.96 -3.89 15.54
N PRO A 75 8.82 -3.85 14.86
CA PRO A 75 8.64 -4.57 13.62
C PRO A 75 9.22 -3.81 12.42
N ASP A 76 9.27 -4.50 11.29
CA ASP A 76 9.46 -3.91 9.97
C ASP A 76 8.22 -4.14 9.11
N SER A 77 8.10 -3.38 8.01
CA SER A 77 6.93 -3.41 7.13
C SER A 77 6.71 -4.77 6.45
N ALA A 78 7.75 -5.58 6.23
CA ALA A 78 7.60 -6.91 5.65
C ALA A 78 6.89 -7.88 6.59
N GLY A 79 7.31 -7.94 7.86
CA GLY A 79 6.68 -8.79 8.84
C GLY A 79 5.28 -8.31 9.26
N THR A 80 5.04 -6.99 9.26
CA THR A 80 3.72 -6.44 9.58
C THR A 80 2.71 -6.69 8.47
N ILE A 81 3.07 -6.45 7.20
CA ILE A 81 2.16 -6.73 6.08
C ILE A 81 1.85 -8.23 5.97
N SER A 82 2.82 -9.10 6.25
CA SER A 82 2.58 -10.54 6.33
C SER A 82 1.47 -10.85 7.33
N ALA A 83 1.56 -10.30 8.56
CA ALA A 83 0.55 -10.51 9.58
C ALA A 83 -0.84 -9.97 9.19
N ILE A 84 -0.88 -8.80 8.52
CA ILE A 84 -2.12 -8.16 8.08
C ILE A 84 -2.81 -9.00 6.99
N LEU A 85 -2.05 -9.51 6.02
CA LEU A 85 -2.62 -10.18 4.84
C LEU A 85 -2.74 -11.70 4.95
N THR A 86 -2.00 -12.33 5.87
CA THR A 86 -2.06 -13.80 6.05
C THR A 86 -2.69 -14.21 7.37
N GLY A 87 -2.85 -13.28 8.32
CA GLY A 87 -3.28 -13.57 9.68
C GLY A 87 -2.20 -14.19 10.58
N GLU A 88 -0.99 -14.44 10.05
CA GLU A 88 0.13 -15.01 10.80
C GLU A 88 1.32 -14.05 10.90
N LYS A 89 1.84 -13.87 12.12
CA LYS A 89 3.08 -13.10 12.33
C LYS A 89 4.30 -13.88 11.85
N THR A 90 5.25 -13.16 11.25
CA THR A 90 6.51 -13.72 10.79
C THR A 90 7.71 -12.92 11.32
N ARG A 91 8.90 -13.24 10.85
CA ARG A 91 10.16 -12.57 11.20
C ARG A 91 10.31 -11.22 10.48
N ALA A 92 11.15 -10.37 11.02
CA ALA A 92 11.54 -9.12 10.34
C ALA A 92 12.22 -9.42 8.98
N GLY A 93 11.82 -8.65 7.96
CA GLY A 93 12.34 -8.80 6.60
C GLY A 93 11.73 -9.93 5.77
N VAL A 94 10.73 -10.63 6.30
CA VAL A 94 10.07 -11.79 5.67
C VAL A 94 8.59 -11.48 5.45
N SER A 95 8.01 -11.89 4.32
CA SER A 95 6.58 -11.73 4.08
C SER A 95 5.97 -12.92 3.34
N GLY A 96 4.70 -13.22 3.67
CA GLY A 96 3.95 -14.33 3.09
C GLY A 96 4.50 -15.72 3.45
N ILE A 97 5.27 -15.85 4.53
CA ILE A 97 6.00 -17.07 4.90
C ILE A 97 5.90 -17.28 6.42
N LYS A 98 5.77 -18.53 6.84
CA LYS A 98 5.68 -18.94 8.24
C LYS A 98 6.93 -18.51 9.04
N SER A 99 6.73 -18.16 10.30
CA SER A 99 7.78 -17.65 11.21
C SER A 99 8.91 -18.62 11.53
N LEU A 100 8.72 -19.93 11.25
CA LEU A 100 9.77 -20.93 11.44
C LEU A 100 10.89 -20.81 10.40
N VAL A 101 10.66 -20.12 9.29
CA VAL A 101 11.64 -19.93 8.22
C VAL A 101 12.65 -18.88 8.64
N GLU A 102 13.92 -19.15 8.46
CA GLU A 102 14.98 -18.17 8.69
C GLU A 102 15.05 -17.16 7.54
N ARG A 103 15.30 -15.89 7.88
CA ARG A 103 15.44 -14.84 6.89
C ARG A 103 16.53 -15.17 5.88
N GLY A 104 16.23 -15.04 4.58
CA GLY A 104 17.12 -15.37 3.48
C GLY A 104 17.18 -16.86 3.11
N ASN A 105 16.44 -17.75 3.79
CA ASN A 105 16.44 -19.18 3.48
C ASN A 105 15.39 -19.50 2.40
N CYS A 106 15.84 -19.55 1.15
CA CYS A 106 15.00 -19.82 -0.02
C CYS A 106 14.29 -21.17 0.05
N LYS A 107 15.03 -22.26 0.29
CA LYS A 107 14.49 -23.60 0.30
C LYS A 107 13.38 -23.79 1.33
N GLN A 108 13.56 -23.27 2.54
CA GLN A 108 12.52 -23.30 3.56
C GLN A 108 11.31 -22.45 3.18
N ALA A 109 11.54 -21.30 2.53
CA ALA A 109 10.48 -20.40 2.13
C ALA A 109 9.52 -21.03 1.13
N LEU A 110 10.04 -21.71 0.11
CA LEU A 110 9.25 -22.40 -0.92
C LEU A 110 8.31 -23.48 -0.35
N GLU A 111 8.67 -24.07 0.78
CA GLU A 111 7.88 -25.12 1.45
C GLU A 111 6.89 -24.55 2.50
N ASN A 112 6.99 -23.25 2.84
CA ASN A 112 6.27 -22.66 3.97
C ASN A 112 5.60 -21.33 3.65
N SER A 113 5.19 -21.11 2.40
CA SER A 113 4.39 -19.94 2.01
C SER A 113 3.00 -19.96 2.66
N LEU A 114 2.45 -18.78 2.88
CA LEU A 114 1.13 -18.52 3.43
C LEU A 114 0.30 -17.77 2.39
N PRO A 115 -0.91 -18.21 2.04
CA PRO A 115 -1.73 -17.46 1.09
C PRO A 115 -2.06 -16.07 1.63
N THR A 116 -2.00 -15.08 0.77
CA THR A 116 -2.36 -13.71 1.11
C THR A 116 -3.85 -13.45 0.92
N LEU A 117 -4.34 -12.38 1.53
CA LEU A 117 -5.73 -11.95 1.34
C LEU A 117 -6.01 -11.57 -0.14
N LEU A 118 -5.02 -10.98 -0.84
CA LEU A 118 -5.17 -10.64 -2.25
C LEU A 118 -5.27 -11.90 -3.12
N GLU A 119 -4.42 -12.89 -2.92
CA GLU A 119 -4.50 -14.18 -3.61
C GLU A 119 -5.83 -14.89 -3.36
N ALA A 120 -6.32 -14.83 -2.12
CA ALA A 120 -7.62 -15.40 -1.76
C ALA A 120 -8.78 -14.65 -2.43
N ALA A 121 -8.68 -13.32 -2.54
CA ALA A 121 -9.66 -12.50 -3.24
C ALA A 121 -9.71 -12.83 -4.74
N GLU A 122 -8.55 -12.91 -5.39
CA GLU A 122 -8.41 -13.34 -6.80
C GLU A 122 -9.02 -14.73 -7.02
N ALA A 123 -8.66 -15.70 -6.17
CA ALA A 123 -9.18 -17.06 -6.26
C ALA A 123 -10.71 -17.13 -6.04
N ALA A 124 -11.29 -16.15 -5.33
CA ALA A 124 -12.72 -16.01 -5.13
C ALA A 124 -13.42 -15.21 -6.26
N GLY A 125 -12.68 -14.67 -7.24
CA GLY A 125 -13.20 -13.91 -8.37
C GLY A 125 -13.46 -12.42 -8.09
N PHE A 126 -12.87 -11.90 -7.01
CA PHE A 126 -12.84 -10.45 -6.76
C PHE A 126 -11.93 -9.76 -7.77
N LEU A 127 -12.18 -8.49 -8.03
CA LEU A 127 -11.21 -7.61 -8.66
C LEU A 127 -10.22 -7.11 -7.61
N THR A 128 -8.93 -6.98 -7.97
CA THR A 128 -7.93 -6.56 -7.00
C THR A 128 -7.10 -5.36 -7.45
N GLY A 129 -6.57 -4.61 -6.48
CA GLY A 129 -5.73 -3.46 -6.77
C GLY A 129 -4.71 -3.17 -5.69
N ILE A 130 -3.59 -2.58 -6.12
CA ILE A 130 -2.47 -2.16 -5.28
C ILE A 130 -2.09 -0.73 -5.68
N VAL A 131 -2.14 0.18 -4.72
CA VAL A 131 -1.71 1.57 -4.88
C VAL A 131 -0.73 1.90 -3.79
N SER A 132 0.43 2.48 -4.13
CA SER A 132 1.43 2.88 -3.14
C SER A 132 2.23 4.10 -3.59
N THR A 133 2.67 4.92 -2.64
CA THR A 133 3.70 5.93 -2.87
C THR A 133 5.13 5.36 -2.77
N ALA A 134 5.28 4.10 -2.39
CA ALA A 134 6.54 3.36 -2.41
C ALA A 134 6.79 2.68 -3.77
N ARG A 135 7.93 1.97 -3.91
CA ARG A 135 8.12 1.01 -4.99
C ARG A 135 7.08 -0.11 -4.85
N ILE A 136 6.51 -0.57 -5.93
CA ILE A 136 5.57 -1.71 -5.91
C ILE A 136 6.25 -2.99 -5.42
N THR A 137 7.56 -3.07 -5.53
CA THR A 137 8.39 -4.16 -5.00
C THR A 137 8.82 -3.97 -3.54
N HIS A 138 8.51 -2.81 -2.92
CA HIS A 138 8.76 -2.57 -1.49
C HIS A 138 7.86 -3.44 -0.61
N ALA A 139 8.27 -3.66 0.63
CA ALA A 139 7.72 -4.68 1.52
C ALA A 139 6.18 -4.71 1.59
N THR A 140 5.52 -3.57 1.80
CA THR A 140 4.07 -3.51 1.98
C THR A 140 3.29 -3.87 0.71
N PRO A 141 3.49 -3.23 -0.45
CA PRO A 141 2.78 -3.64 -1.65
C PRO A 141 3.20 -5.03 -2.12
N ALA A 142 4.49 -5.39 -2.01
CA ALA A 142 4.99 -6.71 -2.37
C ALA A 142 4.33 -7.83 -1.57
N GLY A 143 4.08 -7.62 -0.28
CA GLY A 143 3.44 -8.61 0.59
C GLY A 143 2.01 -8.97 0.20
N THR A 144 1.39 -8.28 -0.77
CA THR A 144 0.08 -8.64 -1.30
C THR A 144 0.14 -9.82 -2.28
N TYR A 145 1.21 -9.89 -3.08
CA TYR A 145 1.33 -10.80 -4.23
C TYR A 145 2.58 -11.70 -4.20
N ALA A 146 3.55 -11.41 -3.33
CA ALA A 146 4.83 -12.12 -3.30
C ALA A 146 5.12 -12.76 -1.94
N HIS A 147 5.81 -13.91 -2.00
CA HIS A 147 6.32 -14.64 -0.86
C HIS A 147 7.84 -14.57 -0.88
N PHE A 148 8.43 -13.90 0.10
CA PHE A 148 9.88 -13.68 0.11
C PHE A 148 10.48 -13.84 1.51
N PRO A 149 11.60 -14.60 1.62
CA PRO A 149 12.33 -14.71 2.86
C PRO A 149 13.26 -13.53 3.13
N GLU A 150 13.39 -12.61 2.18
CA GLU A 150 14.24 -11.41 2.27
C GLU A 150 13.62 -10.26 1.46
N ARG A 151 13.21 -9.20 2.15
CA ARG A 151 12.54 -8.03 1.54
C ARG A 151 13.40 -7.25 0.54
N ASN A 152 14.72 -7.42 0.61
CA ASN A 152 15.63 -6.75 -0.32
C ASN A 152 15.76 -7.48 -1.67
N TRP A 153 15.17 -8.65 -1.85
CA TRP A 153 15.19 -9.36 -3.12
C TRP A 153 14.18 -8.78 -4.13
N GLU A 154 14.22 -7.46 -4.31
CA GLU A 154 13.28 -6.76 -5.17
C GLU A 154 13.47 -7.07 -6.66
N ASN A 155 14.69 -7.37 -7.10
CA ASN A 155 15.04 -7.80 -8.45
C ASN A 155 16.09 -8.91 -8.41
N ASN A 156 16.40 -9.50 -9.57
CA ASN A 156 17.30 -10.66 -9.66
C ASN A 156 18.74 -10.38 -9.24
N SER A 157 19.24 -9.14 -9.31
CA SER A 157 20.61 -8.79 -8.91
C SER A 157 20.83 -8.82 -7.39
N GLU A 158 19.73 -8.80 -6.63
CA GLU A 158 19.74 -8.84 -5.17
C GLU A 158 19.67 -10.29 -4.62
N LEU A 159 19.37 -11.27 -5.46
CA LEU A 159 19.34 -12.67 -5.05
C LEU A 159 20.75 -13.26 -4.99
N PRO A 160 21.12 -13.92 -3.88
CA PRO A 160 22.32 -14.76 -3.86
C PRO A 160 22.22 -15.90 -4.87
N GLU A 161 23.35 -16.31 -5.44
CA GLU A 161 23.42 -17.41 -6.41
C GLU A 161 22.74 -18.70 -5.90
N GLN A 162 22.95 -19.03 -4.64
CA GLN A 162 22.29 -20.17 -4.00
C GLN A 162 20.77 -20.06 -4.04
N ALA A 163 20.20 -18.89 -3.81
CA ALA A 163 18.74 -18.70 -3.86
C ALA A 163 18.18 -18.86 -5.28
N ILE A 164 18.95 -18.44 -6.29
CA ILE A 164 18.60 -18.64 -7.70
C ILE A 164 18.62 -20.13 -8.04
N GLU A 165 19.68 -20.86 -7.63
CA GLU A 165 19.79 -22.31 -7.83
C GLU A 165 18.70 -23.09 -7.12
N GLU A 166 18.25 -22.65 -5.94
CA GLU A 166 17.14 -23.24 -5.18
C GLU A 166 15.76 -22.92 -5.78
N GLY A 167 15.67 -22.01 -6.76
CA GLY A 167 14.45 -21.66 -7.50
C GLY A 167 13.65 -20.49 -6.92
N CYS A 168 14.23 -19.69 -6.02
CA CYS A 168 13.58 -18.45 -5.58
C CYS A 168 13.46 -17.45 -6.73
N ARG A 169 12.36 -16.73 -6.74
CA ARG A 169 12.07 -15.64 -7.67
C ARG A 169 12.16 -14.31 -6.93
N ASP A 170 12.74 -13.32 -7.58
CA ASP A 170 12.70 -11.93 -7.08
C ASP A 170 11.26 -11.40 -7.03
N ILE A 171 11.06 -10.34 -6.25
CA ILE A 171 9.72 -9.78 -6.01
C ILE A 171 9.10 -9.22 -7.30
N ALA A 172 9.87 -8.50 -8.14
CA ALA A 172 9.37 -7.97 -9.41
C ALA A 172 8.94 -9.09 -10.36
N ARG A 173 9.69 -10.18 -10.40
CA ARG A 173 9.36 -11.37 -11.17
C ARG A 173 8.07 -12.04 -10.68
N GLN A 174 7.85 -12.13 -9.36
CA GLN A 174 6.63 -12.70 -8.81
C GLN A 174 5.38 -11.91 -9.19
N LEU A 175 5.49 -10.57 -9.33
CA LEU A 175 4.38 -9.75 -9.82
C LEU A 175 3.99 -10.08 -11.26
N VAL A 176 4.98 -10.21 -12.14
CA VAL A 176 4.73 -10.47 -13.57
C VAL A 176 4.28 -11.90 -13.83
N GLU A 177 4.72 -12.83 -12.99
CA GLU A 177 4.36 -14.25 -13.03
C GLU A 177 3.19 -14.59 -12.07
N PHE A 178 2.46 -13.59 -11.57
CA PHE A 178 1.29 -13.79 -10.71
C PHE A 178 0.17 -14.50 -11.48
N ASP A 179 -0.30 -15.65 -10.96
CA ASP A 179 -1.18 -16.58 -11.67
C ASP A 179 -2.47 -16.96 -10.90
N PHE A 180 -2.84 -16.13 -9.89
CA PHE A 180 -4.12 -16.28 -9.21
C PHE A 180 -5.23 -15.53 -9.96
N GLY A 181 -6.42 -16.13 -10.03
CA GLY A 181 -7.60 -15.51 -10.65
C GLY A 181 -7.38 -15.15 -12.13
N ASP A 182 -7.79 -13.95 -12.51
CA ASP A 182 -7.53 -13.34 -13.81
C ASP A 182 -6.41 -12.26 -13.73
N GLY A 183 -5.74 -12.17 -12.55
CA GLY A 183 -4.62 -11.29 -12.26
C GLY A 183 -5.05 -9.89 -11.82
N ILE A 184 -4.13 -9.14 -11.22
CA ILE A 184 -4.37 -7.87 -10.54
C ILE A 184 -4.76 -6.77 -11.54
N GLU A 185 -5.93 -6.13 -11.38
CA GLU A 185 -6.45 -5.13 -12.30
C GLU A 185 -5.74 -3.79 -12.25
N VAL A 186 -5.28 -3.38 -11.07
CA VAL A 186 -4.66 -2.05 -10.90
C VAL A 186 -3.42 -2.15 -10.03
N ILE A 187 -2.29 -1.76 -10.59
CA ILE A 187 -1.02 -1.70 -9.88
C ILE A 187 -0.42 -0.31 -10.15
N LEU A 188 -0.40 0.58 -9.15
CA LEU A 188 0.08 1.94 -9.30
C LEU A 188 1.08 2.31 -8.19
N GLY A 189 2.28 2.73 -8.56
CA GLY A 189 3.32 3.15 -7.62
C GLY A 189 4.65 3.48 -8.28
N GLY A 190 5.74 3.30 -7.56
CA GLY A 190 7.10 3.46 -8.07
C GLY A 190 7.79 2.12 -8.35
N GLY A 191 9.11 2.16 -8.58
CA GLY A 191 9.96 0.97 -8.67
C GLY A 191 10.29 0.51 -10.08
N ARG A 192 10.10 1.36 -11.09
CA ARG A 192 10.34 1.04 -12.51
C ARG A 192 11.70 0.37 -12.75
N ALA A 193 12.76 0.80 -12.06
CA ALA A 193 14.10 0.24 -12.21
C ALA A 193 14.20 -1.26 -11.87
N GLN A 194 13.35 -1.76 -10.96
CA GLN A 194 13.37 -3.18 -10.56
C GLN A 194 12.87 -4.12 -11.67
N PHE A 195 12.16 -3.57 -12.65
CA PHE A 195 11.57 -4.31 -13.77
C PHE A 195 12.40 -4.20 -15.05
N LEU A 196 13.33 -3.25 -15.13
CA LEU A 196 14.12 -2.97 -16.34
C LEU A 196 15.52 -3.59 -16.26
N PRO A 197 16.08 -4.08 -17.39
CA PRO A 197 17.45 -4.55 -17.46
C PRO A 197 18.46 -3.41 -17.31
N ILE A 198 19.66 -3.76 -16.84
CA ILE A 198 20.75 -2.80 -16.52
C ILE A 198 21.26 -2.02 -17.73
N ASP A 199 20.99 -2.48 -18.94
CA ASP A 199 21.36 -1.83 -20.20
C ASP A 199 20.20 -1.00 -20.79
N SER A 200 19.04 -0.93 -20.12
CA SER A 200 17.92 -0.08 -20.49
C SER A 200 17.96 1.24 -19.73
N GLU A 201 17.99 2.34 -20.46
CA GLU A 201 17.87 3.69 -19.92
C GLU A 201 16.46 3.91 -19.33
N ASP A 202 16.40 4.66 -18.23
CA ASP A 202 15.12 5.08 -17.65
C ASP A 202 14.48 6.16 -18.53
N PRO A 203 13.18 6.07 -18.85
CA PRO A 203 12.54 7.02 -19.77
C PRO A 203 12.46 8.46 -19.25
N GLU A 204 12.59 8.67 -17.96
CA GLU A 204 12.57 9.99 -17.34
C GLU A 204 13.98 10.50 -17.01
N TYR A 205 14.86 9.60 -16.58
CA TYR A 205 16.23 9.89 -16.16
C TYR A 205 17.23 9.10 -17.01
N PRO A 206 17.58 9.60 -18.22
CA PRO A 206 18.43 8.84 -19.15
C PRO A 206 19.83 8.49 -18.62
N GLU A 207 20.27 9.17 -17.55
CA GLU A 207 21.51 8.85 -16.83
C GLU A 207 21.35 7.67 -15.83
N ARG A 208 20.16 7.15 -15.65
CA ARG A 208 19.86 5.98 -14.81
C ARG A 208 19.42 4.81 -15.66
N ASN A 209 19.79 3.64 -15.25
CA ASN A 209 19.42 2.40 -15.91
C ASN A 209 18.51 1.56 -15.00
N GLY A 210 17.93 0.51 -15.57
CA GLY A 210 17.34 -0.56 -14.79
C GLY A 210 18.35 -1.26 -13.88
N THR A 211 17.89 -2.19 -13.07
CA THR A 211 18.74 -2.89 -12.09
C THR A 211 18.89 -4.39 -12.36
N ARG A 212 18.12 -4.94 -13.29
CA ARG A 212 18.12 -6.38 -13.58
C ARG A 212 19.36 -6.79 -14.37
N THR A 213 19.98 -7.88 -13.96
CA THR A 213 21.18 -8.45 -14.61
C THR A 213 20.87 -9.69 -15.46
N ASP A 214 19.63 -10.18 -15.45
CA ASP A 214 19.17 -11.33 -16.26
C ASP A 214 18.74 -10.96 -17.68
N GLY A 215 18.84 -9.68 -18.05
CA GLY A 215 18.47 -9.18 -19.37
C GLY A 215 16.96 -9.13 -19.63
N ARG A 216 16.11 -9.41 -18.63
CA ARG A 216 14.65 -9.40 -18.80
C ARG A 216 14.09 -8.00 -18.64
N ASN A 217 13.23 -7.58 -19.58
CA ASN A 217 12.36 -6.42 -19.41
C ASN A 217 10.98 -6.91 -18.94
N LEU A 218 10.77 -6.91 -17.63
CA LEU A 218 9.54 -7.42 -17.03
C LEU A 218 8.31 -6.57 -17.35
N ILE A 219 8.49 -5.29 -17.69
CA ILE A 219 7.38 -4.41 -18.14
C ILE A 219 6.85 -4.89 -19.49
N ASP A 220 7.76 -5.12 -20.44
CA ASP A 220 7.37 -5.62 -21.76
C ASP A 220 6.78 -7.03 -21.68
N GLU A 221 7.36 -7.90 -20.86
CA GLU A 221 6.83 -9.24 -20.61
C GLU A 221 5.41 -9.20 -20.03
N TRP A 222 5.15 -8.30 -19.08
CA TRP A 222 3.81 -8.12 -18.54
C TRP A 222 2.84 -7.59 -19.59
N ALA A 223 3.24 -6.59 -20.38
CA ALA A 223 2.39 -5.93 -21.35
C ALA A 223 1.99 -6.83 -22.54
N VAL A 224 2.86 -7.76 -22.95
CA VAL A 224 2.58 -8.66 -24.10
C VAL A 224 1.74 -9.89 -23.74
N GLN A 225 1.51 -10.17 -22.45
CA GLN A 225 0.72 -11.33 -22.05
C GLN A 225 -0.76 -11.18 -22.43
N ASP A 226 -1.27 -9.94 -22.48
CA ASP A 226 -2.64 -9.66 -22.91
C ASP A 226 -2.73 -8.28 -23.56
N THR A 227 -3.45 -8.16 -24.66
CA THR A 227 -3.71 -6.89 -25.36
C THR A 227 -4.56 -5.91 -24.54
N GLU A 228 -5.27 -6.41 -23.53
CA GLU A 228 -6.08 -5.63 -22.59
C GLU A 228 -5.26 -5.09 -21.41
N ARG A 229 -3.93 -5.20 -21.43
CA ARG A 229 -3.01 -4.65 -20.44
C ARG A 229 -2.47 -3.29 -20.88
N LYS A 230 -2.39 -2.35 -19.94
CA LYS A 230 -1.90 -0.99 -20.21
C LYS A 230 -0.83 -0.57 -19.20
N TYR A 231 0.38 -0.30 -19.71
CA TYR A 231 1.46 0.30 -18.94
C TYR A 231 1.52 1.82 -19.12
N VAL A 232 1.79 2.56 -18.03
CA VAL A 232 2.07 4.00 -18.02
C VAL A 232 3.16 4.33 -17.00
N TRP A 233 3.89 5.45 -17.21
CA TRP A 233 5.01 5.80 -16.34
C TRP A 233 5.11 7.30 -16.00
N ASN A 234 4.23 8.15 -16.52
CA ASN A 234 4.22 9.60 -16.24
C ASN A 234 2.78 10.12 -16.06
N LEU A 235 2.68 11.36 -15.56
CA LEU A 235 1.41 11.98 -15.26
C LEU A 235 0.55 12.21 -16.51
N GLU A 236 1.15 12.61 -17.64
CA GLU A 236 0.41 12.84 -18.90
C GLU A 236 -0.28 11.56 -19.37
N ALA A 237 0.46 10.46 -19.44
CA ALA A 237 -0.08 9.17 -19.84
C ALA A 237 -1.17 8.69 -18.85
N PHE A 238 -0.94 8.85 -17.54
CA PHE A 238 -1.91 8.49 -16.51
C PHE A 238 -3.20 9.31 -16.62
N SER A 239 -3.10 10.63 -16.81
CA SER A 239 -4.26 11.53 -16.90
C SER A 239 -5.14 11.25 -18.12
N ASN A 240 -4.58 10.65 -19.16
CA ASN A 240 -5.29 10.23 -20.36
C ASN A 240 -5.88 8.81 -20.28
N LEU A 241 -5.67 8.09 -19.17
CA LEU A 241 -6.25 6.76 -19.00
C LEU A 241 -7.76 6.83 -18.79
N ASN A 242 -8.45 5.91 -19.43
CA ASN A 242 -9.83 5.61 -19.08
C ASN A 242 -9.85 4.29 -18.28
N PRO A 243 -10.33 4.29 -17.02
CA PRO A 243 -10.35 3.08 -16.19
C PRO A 243 -11.21 1.95 -16.75
N LYS A 244 -11.99 2.22 -17.80
CA LYS A 244 -12.87 1.26 -18.47
C LYS A 244 -12.28 0.71 -19.78
N SER A 245 -11.12 1.19 -20.23
CA SER A 245 -10.58 0.88 -21.55
C SER A 245 -9.81 -0.43 -21.62
N HIS A 246 -9.28 -0.90 -20.50
CA HIS A 246 -8.46 -2.11 -20.42
C HIS A 246 -8.83 -2.92 -19.17
N SER A 247 -8.46 -4.19 -19.16
CA SER A 247 -8.69 -5.08 -18.02
C SER A 247 -7.69 -4.82 -16.90
N GLN A 248 -6.43 -4.59 -17.23
CA GLN A 248 -5.35 -4.43 -16.26
C GLN A 248 -4.48 -3.19 -16.55
N PHE A 249 -4.03 -2.52 -15.48
CA PHE A 249 -3.21 -1.31 -15.54
C PHE A 249 -1.98 -1.45 -14.65
N LEU A 250 -0.81 -1.15 -15.19
CA LEU A 250 0.46 -1.03 -14.48
C LEU A 250 0.98 0.39 -14.63
N GLY A 251 1.11 1.12 -13.52
CA GLY A 251 1.71 2.45 -13.47
C GLY A 251 2.94 2.46 -12.57
N LEU A 252 4.13 2.69 -13.16
CA LEU A 252 5.38 2.80 -12.42
C LEU A 252 5.99 4.18 -12.71
N PHE A 253 5.66 5.15 -11.85
CA PHE A 253 5.88 6.57 -12.14
C PHE A 253 7.28 7.07 -11.81
N GLU A 254 8.04 6.32 -11.00
CA GLU A 254 9.41 6.64 -10.63
C GLU A 254 10.32 5.41 -10.76
N PRO A 255 11.62 5.56 -11.02
CA PRO A 255 12.55 4.42 -10.99
C PRO A 255 12.68 3.78 -9.59
N SER A 256 12.48 4.58 -8.54
CA SER A 256 12.43 4.13 -7.14
C SER A 256 11.06 4.47 -6.53
N HIS A 257 11.01 5.00 -5.31
CA HIS A 257 9.77 5.48 -4.70
C HIS A 257 9.27 6.76 -5.39
N LEU A 258 7.95 7.01 -5.34
CA LEU A 258 7.39 8.30 -5.73
C LEU A 258 8.02 9.44 -4.91
N LYS A 259 7.92 10.67 -5.39
CA LYS A 259 8.34 11.84 -4.61
C LYS A 259 7.55 11.92 -3.29
N PHE A 260 8.09 12.61 -2.30
CA PHE A 260 7.25 13.08 -1.21
C PHE A 260 6.19 14.04 -1.75
N GLU A 261 4.99 14.04 -1.19
CA GLU A 261 3.91 14.88 -1.70
C GLU A 261 4.31 16.36 -1.82
N VAL A 262 5.10 16.87 -0.87
CA VAL A 262 5.60 18.26 -0.90
C VAL A 262 6.57 18.52 -2.06
N ASP A 263 7.23 17.50 -2.58
CA ASP A 263 8.19 17.60 -3.67
C ASP A 263 7.61 17.20 -5.03
N ARG A 264 6.43 16.57 -5.05
CA ARG A 264 5.78 16.00 -6.24
C ARG A 264 5.61 16.98 -7.39
N SER A 265 5.27 18.25 -7.10
CA SER A 265 5.13 19.29 -8.13
C SER A 265 6.43 19.70 -8.84
N LYS A 266 7.58 19.21 -8.34
CA LYS A 266 8.91 19.47 -8.93
C LYS A 266 9.37 18.33 -9.83
N ASP A 267 8.59 17.26 -9.92
CA ASP A 267 8.88 16.14 -10.78
C ASP A 267 8.70 16.52 -12.25
N SER A 268 9.68 16.16 -13.10
CA SER A 268 9.76 16.67 -14.49
C SER A 268 8.78 15.99 -15.42
N ALA A 269 8.62 14.67 -15.31
CA ALA A 269 7.62 13.91 -16.07
C ALA A 269 6.25 13.97 -15.39
N GLY A 270 6.23 14.31 -14.12
CA GLY A 270 5.07 14.33 -13.26
C GLY A 270 4.58 12.94 -12.88
N GLU A 271 4.06 12.86 -11.68
CA GLU A 271 3.45 11.65 -11.13
C GLU A 271 2.09 11.97 -10.49
N PRO A 272 1.13 11.03 -10.49
CA PRO A 272 -0.14 11.25 -9.83
C PRO A 272 0.01 11.27 -8.30
N SER A 273 -0.86 12.04 -7.64
CA SER A 273 -1.02 11.99 -6.19
C SER A 273 -1.61 10.65 -5.73
N LEU A 274 -1.44 10.32 -4.45
CA LEU A 274 -2.07 9.14 -3.86
C LEU A 274 -3.60 9.18 -4.02
N ALA A 275 -4.22 10.36 -3.90
CA ALA A 275 -5.65 10.54 -4.09
C ALA A 275 -6.11 10.26 -5.53
N GLU A 276 -5.36 10.72 -6.53
CA GLU A 276 -5.65 10.46 -7.96
C GLU A 276 -5.50 8.97 -8.29
N MET A 277 -4.45 8.32 -7.81
CA MET A 277 -4.25 6.87 -7.98
C MET A 277 -5.37 6.07 -7.32
N THR A 278 -5.77 6.44 -6.09
CA THR A 278 -6.88 5.82 -5.36
C THR A 278 -8.20 5.97 -6.10
N ALA A 279 -8.48 7.17 -6.61
CA ALA A 279 -9.70 7.42 -7.40
C ALA A 279 -9.73 6.58 -8.68
N PHE A 280 -8.62 6.50 -9.39
CA PHE A 280 -8.51 5.67 -10.60
C PHE A 280 -8.76 4.19 -10.28
N ALA A 281 -8.11 3.66 -9.23
CA ALA A 281 -8.25 2.28 -8.81
C ALA A 281 -9.71 1.94 -8.44
N ILE A 282 -10.36 2.77 -7.63
CA ILE A 282 -11.76 2.56 -7.26
C ILE A 282 -12.67 2.60 -8.50
N ASN A 283 -12.48 3.56 -9.41
CA ASN A 283 -13.27 3.65 -10.64
C ASN A 283 -13.08 2.44 -11.56
N ARG A 284 -11.88 1.84 -11.59
CA ARG A 284 -11.64 0.59 -12.33
C ARG A 284 -12.30 -0.60 -11.66
N LEU A 285 -12.10 -0.77 -10.37
CA LEU A 285 -12.56 -1.94 -9.62
C LEU A 285 -14.10 -1.95 -9.42
N SER A 286 -14.71 -0.77 -9.38
CA SER A 286 -16.18 -0.64 -9.26
C SER A 286 -16.91 -0.66 -10.62
N PHE A 287 -16.18 -0.90 -11.73
CA PHE A 287 -16.80 -0.81 -13.07
C PHE A 287 -17.82 -1.92 -13.33
N ASP A 288 -17.55 -3.14 -12.89
CA ASP A 288 -18.53 -4.23 -12.96
C ASP A 288 -19.27 -4.35 -11.61
N PRO A 289 -20.53 -3.94 -11.52
CA PRO A 289 -21.29 -3.98 -10.27
C PRO A 289 -21.63 -5.40 -9.79
N LYS A 290 -21.22 -6.43 -10.53
CA LYS A 290 -21.43 -7.84 -10.17
C LYS A 290 -20.18 -8.47 -9.54
N LYS A 291 -19.07 -7.77 -9.58
CA LYS A 291 -17.81 -8.22 -8.98
C LYS A 291 -17.51 -7.36 -7.76
N ASP A 292 -17.14 -8.01 -6.69
CA ASP A 292 -16.61 -7.36 -5.50
C ASP A 292 -15.12 -7.07 -5.68
N PHE A 293 -14.53 -6.23 -4.84
CA PHE A 293 -13.11 -5.91 -4.97
C PHE A 293 -12.36 -5.83 -3.64
N PHE A 294 -11.06 -6.09 -3.71
CA PHE A 294 -10.07 -5.80 -2.67
C PHE A 294 -9.05 -4.80 -3.20
N LEU A 295 -8.83 -3.70 -2.46
CA LEU A 295 -7.86 -2.66 -2.80
C LEU A 295 -6.95 -2.37 -1.60
N LEU A 296 -5.63 -2.48 -1.79
CA LEU A 296 -4.64 -1.92 -0.88
C LEU A 296 -4.25 -0.51 -1.35
N VAL A 297 -4.26 0.46 -0.43
CA VAL A 297 -3.74 1.82 -0.65
C VAL A 297 -2.72 2.13 0.44
N GLU A 298 -1.46 2.29 0.06
CA GLU A 298 -0.37 2.57 0.98
C GLU A 298 0.18 3.98 0.81
N ALA A 299 0.37 4.67 1.93
CA ALA A 299 1.20 5.88 2.03
C ALA A 299 2.59 5.52 2.58
N GLY A 300 3.42 4.89 1.77
CA GLY A 300 4.75 4.39 2.18
C GLY A 300 5.77 5.51 2.44
N ARG A 301 5.53 6.72 1.91
CA ARG A 301 6.48 7.83 2.07
C ARG A 301 6.41 8.51 3.45
N ILE A 302 5.39 8.24 4.27
CA ILE A 302 5.32 8.72 5.66
C ILE A 302 6.51 8.18 6.45
N ASP A 303 6.74 6.87 6.40
CA ASP A 303 7.86 6.17 7.03
C ASP A 303 9.21 6.72 6.55
N HIS A 304 9.38 6.87 5.25
CA HIS A 304 10.60 7.42 4.68
C HIS A 304 10.86 8.88 5.13
N GLY A 305 9.81 9.67 5.33
CA GLY A 305 9.92 11.02 5.90
C GLY A 305 10.44 10.98 7.34
N HIS A 306 9.98 10.01 8.13
CA HIS A 306 10.46 9.76 9.48
C HIS A 306 11.90 9.26 9.51
N HIS A 307 12.27 8.31 8.66
CA HIS A 307 13.66 7.83 8.52
C HIS A 307 14.62 8.96 8.14
N ALA A 308 14.18 9.89 7.31
CA ALA A 308 14.96 11.08 6.95
C ALA A 308 15.03 12.14 8.07
N GLY A 309 14.36 11.92 9.22
CA GLY A 309 14.24 12.93 10.29
C GLY A 309 13.51 14.19 9.82
N ASN A 310 12.67 14.11 8.80
CA ASN A 310 12.00 15.24 8.17
C ASN A 310 10.49 15.23 8.46
N ALA A 311 10.10 15.88 9.56
CA ALA A 311 8.70 15.96 9.97
C ALA A 311 7.82 16.62 8.90
N TYR A 312 8.31 17.64 8.18
CA TYR A 312 7.52 18.31 7.15
C TYR A 312 7.09 17.35 6.03
N ARG A 313 8.01 16.49 5.55
CA ARG A 313 7.70 15.45 4.56
C ARG A 313 6.73 14.43 5.12
N ALA A 314 7.02 13.87 6.29
CA ALA A 314 6.16 12.86 6.91
C ALA A 314 4.72 13.37 7.14
N LEU A 315 4.56 14.60 7.64
CA LEU A 315 3.24 15.17 7.91
C LEU A 315 2.49 15.54 6.62
N THR A 316 3.19 16.03 5.59
CA THR A 316 2.58 16.32 4.29
C THR A 316 2.07 15.04 3.63
N ASP A 317 2.84 13.95 3.65
CA ASP A 317 2.42 12.65 3.13
C ASP A 317 1.27 12.05 3.95
N THR A 318 1.23 12.28 5.27
CA THR A 318 0.08 11.87 6.11
C THR A 318 -1.20 12.65 5.74
N VAL A 319 -1.10 13.94 5.42
CA VAL A 319 -2.24 14.72 4.93
C VAL A 319 -2.69 14.22 3.57
N ALA A 320 -1.77 13.94 2.65
CA ALA A 320 -2.08 13.34 1.35
C ALA A 320 -2.77 11.97 1.48
N PHE A 321 -2.39 11.17 2.47
CA PHE A 321 -3.08 9.93 2.81
C PHE A 321 -4.53 10.18 3.28
N SER A 322 -4.73 11.18 4.13
CA SER A 322 -6.08 11.60 4.54
C SER A 322 -6.93 12.06 3.35
N ASP A 323 -6.33 12.76 2.37
CA ASP A 323 -7.02 13.19 1.15
C ASP A 323 -7.41 11.99 0.27
N ALA A 324 -6.55 10.98 0.15
CA ALA A 324 -6.88 9.75 -0.57
C ALA A 324 -8.07 9.00 0.08
N ILE A 325 -8.10 8.91 1.41
CA ILE A 325 -9.24 8.32 2.14
C ILE A 325 -10.52 9.15 1.94
N LYS A 326 -10.41 10.49 1.96
CA LYS A 326 -11.54 11.38 1.70
C LYS A 326 -12.14 11.16 0.31
N VAL A 327 -11.29 11.02 -0.70
CA VAL A 327 -11.71 10.72 -2.07
C VAL A 327 -12.39 9.36 -2.12
N ALA A 328 -11.81 8.33 -1.53
CA ALA A 328 -12.42 7.00 -1.48
C ALA A 328 -13.82 7.03 -0.83
N LYS A 329 -13.98 7.69 0.33
CA LYS A 329 -15.30 7.88 0.99
C LYS A 329 -16.33 8.50 0.07
N SER A 330 -15.92 9.34 -0.88
CA SER A 330 -16.85 9.99 -1.82
C SER A 330 -17.22 9.13 -3.03
N LEU A 331 -16.44 8.10 -3.32
CA LEU A 331 -16.61 7.25 -4.52
C LEU A 331 -17.29 5.92 -4.24
N VAL A 332 -17.29 5.44 -2.99
CA VAL A 332 -17.86 4.14 -2.64
C VAL A 332 -19.17 4.25 -1.87
N ASP A 333 -20.00 3.22 -1.98
CA ASP A 333 -21.14 3.02 -1.06
C ASP A 333 -20.60 2.44 0.27
N ILE A 334 -20.59 3.26 1.32
CA ILE A 334 -20.07 2.88 2.64
C ILE A 334 -20.85 1.72 3.28
N ASN A 335 -22.10 1.44 2.85
CA ASN A 335 -22.85 0.29 3.34
C ASN A 335 -22.45 -1.03 2.68
N LYS A 336 -21.67 -0.95 1.58
CA LYS A 336 -21.18 -2.10 0.82
C LYS A 336 -19.68 -2.23 0.84
N THR A 337 -18.96 -1.26 1.40
CA THR A 337 -17.50 -1.22 1.37
C THR A 337 -16.95 -1.13 2.78
N LEU A 338 -16.21 -2.14 3.20
CA LEU A 338 -15.42 -2.09 4.42
C LEU A 338 -14.16 -1.27 4.15
N MET A 339 -14.05 -0.12 4.80
CA MET A 339 -12.85 0.70 4.79
C MET A 339 -12.09 0.50 6.09
N ILE A 340 -10.85 0.03 6.00
CA ILE A 340 -9.94 -0.14 7.13
C ILE A 340 -8.80 0.85 6.96
N VAL A 341 -8.54 1.67 7.98
CA VAL A 341 -7.38 2.57 8.02
C VAL A 341 -6.49 2.16 9.18
N THR A 342 -5.23 1.86 8.88
CA THR A 342 -4.26 1.42 9.88
C THR A 342 -2.87 1.99 9.63
N ALA A 343 -2.00 1.87 10.63
CA ALA A 343 -0.56 1.90 10.44
C ALA A 343 -0.02 0.48 10.63
N ASP A 344 1.06 0.15 9.95
CA ASP A 344 1.74 -1.13 10.13
C ASP A 344 2.61 -1.15 11.41
N HIS A 345 3.21 -0.01 11.74
CA HIS A 345 3.91 0.28 12.99
C HIS A 345 3.94 1.78 13.28
N SER A 346 4.48 2.17 14.42
CA SER A 346 4.84 3.54 14.74
C SER A 346 6.27 3.86 14.28
N HIS A 347 6.70 5.13 14.44
CA HIS A 347 8.06 5.57 14.11
C HIS A 347 8.64 6.48 15.20
N THR A 348 9.83 7.06 14.97
CA THR A 348 10.58 7.91 15.90
C THR A 348 9.90 9.26 16.24
N MET A 349 8.75 9.60 15.64
CA MET A 349 8.01 10.81 15.90
C MET A 349 7.47 10.83 17.32
N THR A 350 7.86 11.83 18.13
CA THR A 350 7.38 12.05 19.49
C THR A 350 6.91 13.49 19.65
N ILE A 351 5.91 13.69 20.51
CA ILE A 351 5.44 15.01 20.93
C ILE A 351 5.69 15.10 22.43
N SER A 352 6.45 16.11 22.88
CA SER A 352 6.81 16.32 24.27
C SER A 352 6.94 17.80 24.61
N GLY A 353 7.07 18.12 25.91
CA GLY A 353 7.11 19.51 26.40
C GLY A 353 5.71 20.07 26.68
N TYR A 354 5.62 21.36 26.84
CA TYR A 354 4.39 22.08 27.20
C TYR A 354 4.15 23.26 26.25
N PRO A 355 4.02 23.02 24.91
CA PRO A 355 3.72 24.10 23.97
C PRO A 355 2.35 24.70 24.26
N SER A 356 2.20 26.01 24.04
CA SER A 356 0.89 26.66 24.06
C SER A 356 0.02 26.10 22.93
N ARG A 357 -1.30 26.17 23.12
CA ARG A 357 -2.25 25.84 22.08
C ARG A 357 -2.02 26.71 20.83
N GLY A 358 -2.04 26.08 19.67
CA GLY A 358 -1.76 26.76 18.39
C GLY A 358 -0.26 27.01 18.12
N ASN A 359 0.65 26.51 18.97
CA ASN A 359 2.08 26.55 18.68
C ASN A 359 2.35 25.85 17.32
N PRO A 360 3.12 26.45 16.40
CA PRO A 360 3.41 25.84 15.12
C PRO A 360 4.02 24.45 15.30
N ILE A 361 3.35 23.41 14.79
CA ILE A 361 3.77 22.02 15.01
C ILE A 361 5.16 21.71 14.43
N LEU A 362 5.57 22.44 13.40
CA LEU A 362 6.91 22.37 12.80
C LEU A 362 7.87 23.45 13.34
N GLY A 363 7.42 24.23 14.33
CA GLY A 363 8.21 25.31 14.93
C GLY A 363 8.90 24.88 16.22
N LEU A 364 9.58 25.84 16.83
CA LEU A 364 10.10 25.68 18.18
C LEU A 364 8.96 25.78 19.20
N VAL A 365 9.09 25.05 20.32
CA VAL A 365 8.16 25.17 21.43
C VAL A 365 8.33 26.56 22.06
N ASP A 366 7.23 27.29 22.19
CA ASP A 366 7.21 28.55 22.91
C ASP A 366 7.45 28.32 24.42
N THR A 367 8.00 29.30 25.07
CA THR A 367 8.16 29.28 26.53
C THR A 367 6.93 29.89 27.17
N MET A 368 6.29 29.14 28.07
CA MET A 368 5.25 29.72 28.95
C MET A 368 5.80 30.78 29.88
#